data_50d8471d13f2ebf5c29ce0cb3a83a21d
#
_entry.id   50d8471d13f2ebf5c29ce0cb3a83a21d
#
_cell.length_a   1.000
_cell.length_b   1.000
_cell.length_c   1.000
_cell.angle_alpha   90.00
_cell.angle_beta   90.00
_cell.angle_gamma   90.00
#
_symmetry.space_group_name_H-M   'P 1'
#
loop_
_entity.id
_entity.type
_entity.pdbx_description
1 polymer ?
#
loop_
_entity_poly.entity_id
_entity_poly.type
_entity_poly.pdbx_seq_one_letter_code
_entity_poly.pdbx_strand_id
1 'polypeptide(L)'
;MNSTSVCYKSMQEKQSWRCNHYERRCMVKFDCCDKYWPCNICHNEASTCQQKPKTRDTTMVKCMECEKEQLFGENGQFCISCNTQFADFYCGICKHLTGKGKHPYHCEKCGICRNHGDRSFHCDICRVCLDVQLKENHKCRPDSGHEHCAICLEDTFKGSKILPCSHKVHKECLILMMIQSGITRCSICLESFDYKLQKRPTAGKKPSRRR
;
A
#
# COMPACT_ATOMS: atom_id res chain seq x y z
N MET A 1 26.50 39.77 2.76
CA MET A 1 25.17 39.58 2.17
C MET A 1 25.14 38.23 1.45
N ASN A 2 24.14 37.40 1.67
CA ASN A 2 23.82 36.12 1.00
C ASN A 2 24.27 34.78 1.62
N SER A 3 24.17 34.63 2.95
CA SER A 3 24.27 33.28 3.56
C SER A 3 22.89 32.61 3.80
N THR A 4 21.80 33.37 3.76
CA THR A 4 20.44 32.87 4.03
C THR A 4 19.73 32.23 2.83
N SER A 5 20.10 32.64 1.61
CA SER A 5 19.47 32.12 0.37
C SER A 5 19.88 30.68 0.01
N VAL A 6 21.12 30.28 0.37
CA VAL A 6 21.63 28.93 0.07
C VAL A 6 21.01 27.89 1.00
N CYS A 7 20.75 28.26 2.27
CA CYS A 7 20.13 27.35 3.26
C CYS A 7 18.65 27.06 2.92
N TYR A 8 17.89 28.02 2.41
CA TYR A 8 16.49 27.84 2.04
C TYR A 8 16.32 26.94 0.80
N LYS A 9 17.17 27.07 -0.22
CA LYS A 9 17.16 26.17 -1.40
C LYS A 9 17.49 24.72 -1.00
N SER A 10 18.49 24.53 -0.12
CA SER A 10 18.85 23.17 0.33
C SER A 10 17.75 22.50 1.16
N MET A 11 16.94 23.25 1.89
CA MET A 11 15.79 22.70 2.65
C MET A 11 14.61 22.33 1.77
N GLN A 12 14.33 23.07 0.69
CA GLN A 12 13.27 22.73 -0.27
C GLN A 12 13.65 21.54 -1.14
N GLU A 13 14.91 21.41 -1.55
CA GLU A 13 15.40 20.23 -2.28
C GLU A 13 15.45 18.98 -1.39
N LYS A 14 15.75 19.09 -0.09
CA LYS A 14 15.71 17.99 0.87
C LYS A 14 14.30 17.45 1.16
N GLN A 15 13.22 18.17 0.84
CA GLN A 15 11.85 17.70 1.02
C GLN A 15 11.25 17.01 -0.21
N SER A 16 11.85 17.16 -1.41
CA SER A 16 11.31 16.62 -2.67
C SER A 16 11.35 15.10 -2.80
N TRP A 17 12.13 14.41 -1.95
CA TRP A 17 12.24 12.95 -1.96
C TRP A 17 11.13 12.23 -1.15
N ARG A 18 10.38 12.94 -0.29
CA ARG A 18 9.27 12.35 0.47
C ARG A 18 8.03 12.25 -0.40
N CYS A 19 7.29 11.17 -0.23
CA CYS A 19 5.98 11.00 -0.86
C CYS A 19 4.98 10.40 0.13
N ASN A 20 3.69 10.56 -0.17
CA ASN A 20 2.60 10.04 0.68
C ASN A 20 2.35 8.53 0.47
N HIS A 21 3.03 7.89 -0.48
CA HIS A 21 2.84 6.48 -0.79
C HIS A 21 3.57 5.57 0.19
N TYR A 22 4.85 5.90 0.49
CA TYR A 22 5.70 5.11 1.38
C TYR A 22 6.54 6.02 2.28
N GLU A 23 6.57 5.68 3.55
CA GLU A 23 7.37 6.37 4.56
C GLU A 23 8.76 5.72 4.62
N ARG A 24 9.78 6.41 4.08
CA ARG A 24 11.16 5.94 4.02
C ARG A 24 12.17 7.07 3.86
N ARG A 25 13.46 6.76 4.10
CA ARG A 25 14.60 7.70 4.04
C ARG A 25 15.54 7.37 2.89
N CYS A 26 15.01 6.86 1.80
CA CYS A 26 15.78 6.58 0.59
C CYS A 26 14.95 6.84 -0.66
N MET A 27 15.63 7.14 -1.75
CA MET A 27 15.06 7.07 -3.10
C MET A 27 15.40 5.74 -3.75
N VAL A 28 14.66 5.35 -4.77
CA VAL A 28 14.81 4.09 -5.50
C VAL A 28 15.03 4.36 -6.97
N LYS A 29 15.81 3.47 -7.62
CA LYS A 29 16.04 3.48 -9.06
C LYS A 29 15.54 2.19 -9.69
N PHE A 30 15.08 2.29 -10.92
CA PHE A 30 14.60 1.19 -11.76
C PHE A 30 15.40 1.15 -13.05
N ASP A 31 15.49 -0.01 -13.69
CA ASP A 31 16.27 -0.18 -14.92
C ASP A 31 15.72 0.59 -16.12
N CYS A 32 14.45 1.01 -16.06
CA CYS A 32 13.81 1.76 -17.15
C CYS A 32 14.27 3.22 -17.28
N CYS A 33 15.00 3.76 -16.31
CA CYS A 33 15.52 5.12 -16.38
C CYS A 33 16.65 5.36 -15.37
N ASP A 34 17.51 6.35 -15.67
CA ASP A 34 18.66 6.70 -14.84
C ASP A 34 18.37 7.64 -13.66
N LYS A 35 17.08 7.85 -13.35
CA LYS A 35 16.67 8.77 -12.29
C LYS A 35 16.30 8.02 -11.02
N TYR A 36 16.60 8.63 -9.87
CA TYR A 36 16.10 8.21 -8.58
C TYR A 36 14.71 8.81 -8.32
N TRP A 37 13.81 8.01 -7.77
CA TRP A 37 12.42 8.36 -7.50
C TRP A 37 12.07 8.13 -6.02
N PRO A 38 11.14 8.90 -5.45
CA PRO A 38 10.66 8.62 -4.11
C PRO A 38 10.07 7.21 -3.98
N CYS A 39 9.39 6.72 -5.01
CA CYS A 39 8.87 5.35 -5.09
C CYS A 39 8.44 4.99 -6.52
N ASN A 40 8.06 3.74 -6.74
CA ASN A 40 7.55 3.27 -8.02
C ASN A 40 6.23 3.95 -8.44
N ILE A 41 5.36 4.32 -7.50
CA ILE A 41 4.12 5.04 -7.81
C ILE A 41 4.46 6.44 -8.33
N CYS A 42 5.33 7.18 -7.63
CA CYS A 42 5.80 8.48 -8.10
C CYS A 42 6.45 8.42 -9.48
N HIS A 43 7.26 7.35 -9.73
CA HIS A 43 7.79 7.10 -11.07
C HIS A 43 6.68 6.92 -12.09
N ASN A 44 5.71 6.07 -11.80
CA ASN A 44 4.65 5.70 -12.75
C ASN A 44 3.70 6.87 -13.07
N GLU A 45 3.55 7.81 -12.15
CA GLU A 45 2.72 9.01 -12.32
C GLU A 45 3.44 10.14 -13.07
N ALA A 46 4.73 10.34 -12.79
CA ALA A 46 5.46 11.52 -13.25
C ALA A 46 6.52 11.24 -14.34
N SER A 47 6.88 9.97 -14.60
CA SER A 47 7.87 9.64 -15.62
C SER A 47 7.25 9.52 -17.01
N THR A 48 8.07 9.81 -18.03
CA THR A 48 7.75 9.55 -19.44
C THR A 48 8.09 8.11 -19.87
N CYS A 49 8.58 7.27 -18.94
CA CYS A 49 8.92 5.88 -19.22
C CYS A 49 7.66 5.09 -19.59
N GLN A 50 7.74 4.28 -20.64
CA GLN A 50 6.66 3.37 -21.03
C GLN A 50 6.47 2.26 -20.00
N GLN A 51 7.56 1.82 -19.35
CA GLN A 51 7.52 0.80 -18.31
C GLN A 51 6.92 1.38 -17.01
N LYS A 52 6.11 0.57 -16.35
CA LYS A 52 5.49 0.88 -15.05
C LYS A 52 6.01 -0.07 -13.97
N PRO A 53 7.24 0.16 -13.45
CA PRO A 53 7.87 -0.74 -12.50
C PRO A 53 7.07 -0.88 -11.21
N LYS A 54 7.18 -2.06 -10.61
CA LYS A 54 6.68 -2.40 -9.28
C LYS A 54 7.80 -2.23 -8.24
N THR A 55 7.49 -2.31 -6.96
CA THR A 55 8.53 -2.24 -5.90
C THR A 55 9.63 -3.27 -6.08
N ARG A 56 9.29 -4.50 -6.51
CA ARG A 56 10.26 -5.58 -6.70
C ARG A 56 11.27 -5.35 -7.84
N ASP A 57 10.99 -4.40 -8.72
CA ASP A 57 11.87 -4.04 -9.83
C ASP A 57 12.94 -2.99 -9.40
N THR A 58 12.97 -2.63 -8.10
CA THR A 58 14.00 -1.74 -7.56
C THR A 58 15.36 -2.40 -7.64
N THR A 59 16.32 -1.72 -8.25
CA THR A 59 17.71 -2.21 -8.39
C THR A 59 18.66 -1.51 -7.43
N MET A 60 18.51 -0.20 -7.27
CA MET A 60 19.36 0.64 -6.46
C MET A 60 18.56 1.47 -5.47
N VAL A 61 19.19 1.84 -4.36
CA VAL A 61 18.70 2.83 -3.41
C VAL A 61 19.74 3.92 -3.20
N LYS A 62 19.28 5.14 -3.01
CA LYS A 62 20.10 6.30 -2.62
C LYS A 62 19.67 6.76 -1.23
N CYS A 63 20.61 6.78 -0.30
CA CYS A 63 20.40 7.30 1.05
C CYS A 63 20.12 8.80 1.01
N MET A 64 19.12 9.27 1.76
CA MET A 64 18.79 10.69 1.78
C MET A 64 19.54 11.49 2.85
N GLU A 65 20.29 10.80 3.72
CA GLU A 65 21.12 11.45 4.74
C GLU A 65 22.55 11.72 4.23
N CYS A 66 23.18 10.73 3.59
CA CYS A 66 24.57 10.84 3.13
C CYS A 66 24.75 10.70 1.62
N GLU A 67 23.65 10.60 0.87
CA GLU A 67 23.61 10.47 -0.59
C GLU A 67 24.31 9.23 -1.18
N LYS A 68 24.78 8.31 -0.32
CA LYS A 68 25.38 7.05 -0.77
C LYS A 68 24.39 6.24 -1.59
N GLU A 69 24.83 5.79 -2.72
CA GLU A 69 24.12 4.85 -3.60
C GLU A 69 24.60 3.43 -3.30
N GLN A 70 23.68 2.47 -3.28
CA GLN A 70 23.96 1.06 -3.03
C GLN A 70 22.94 0.17 -3.73
N LEU A 71 23.28 -1.11 -3.93
CA LEU A 71 22.33 -2.10 -4.41
C LEU A 71 21.19 -2.28 -3.40
N PHE A 72 19.97 -2.53 -3.89
CA PHE A 72 18.87 -2.82 -2.99
C PHE A 72 19.14 -4.10 -2.21
N GLY A 73 19.08 -4.01 -0.89
CA GLY A 73 19.27 -5.15 0.02
C GLY A 73 20.73 -5.49 0.35
N GLU A 74 21.71 -4.73 -0.17
CA GLU A 74 23.14 -4.95 0.13
C GLU A 74 23.44 -4.93 1.64
N ASN A 75 22.77 -4.07 2.39
CA ASN A 75 22.79 -4.07 3.86
C ASN A 75 21.36 -4.08 4.43
N GLY A 76 20.49 -4.95 3.89
CA GLY A 76 19.09 -5.03 4.28
C GLY A 76 18.39 -3.69 4.15
N GLN A 77 17.90 -3.16 5.27
CA GLN A 77 17.20 -1.87 5.34
C GLN A 77 18.08 -0.69 5.78
N PHE A 78 19.43 -0.86 5.79
CA PHE A 78 20.34 0.15 6.29
C PHE A 78 21.29 0.65 5.21
N CYS A 79 21.72 1.91 5.34
CA CYS A 79 22.76 2.49 4.51
C CYS A 79 24.12 1.88 4.86
N ILE A 80 24.88 1.44 3.84
CA ILE A 80 26.22 0.87 4.01
C ILE A 80 27.26 1.90 4.50
N SER A 81 27.00 3.20 4.33
CA SER A 81 27.94 4.27 4.66
C SER A 81 27.64 4.91 6.02
N CYS A 82 26.42 5.35 6.27
CA CYS A 82 26.06 6.08 7.50
C CYS A 82 25.15 5.31 8.45
N ASN A 83 24.83 4.04 8.13
CA ASN A 83 23.96 3.17 8.88
C ASN A 83 22.53 3.71 9.12
N THR A 84 22.10 4.71 8.34
CA THR A 84 20.73 5.21 8.39
C THR A 84 19.75 4.11 8.05
N GLN A 85 18.76 3.89 8.90
CA GLN A 85 17.65 2.96 8.63
C GLN A 85 16.72 3.58 7.59
N PHE A 86 16.55 2.93 6.44
CA PHE A 86 15.74 3.43 5.33
C PHE A 86 14.25 3.41 5.62
N ALA A 87 13.76 2.44 6.38
CA ALA A 87 12.36 2.32 6.76
C ALA A 87 12.18 1.35 7.93
N ASP A 88 11.05 1.42 8.63
CA ASP A 88 10.74 0.52 9.74
C ASP A 88 10.35 -0.89 9.31
N PHE A 89 9.78 -1.02 8.12
CA PHE A 89 9.44 -2.28 7.49
C PHE A 89 10.29 -2.52 6.25
N TYR A 90 10.89 -3.69 6.18
CA TYR A 90 11.68 -4.18 5.06
C TYR A 90 11.22 -5.57 4.62
N CYS A 91 11.07 -5.76 3.32
CA CYS A 91 10.83 -7.05 2.71
C CYS A 91 11.79 -7.24 1.52
N GLY A 92 12.76 -8.13 1.65
CA GLY A 92 13.73 -8.44 0.60
C GLY A 92 13.09 -9.07 -0.64
N ILE A 93 12.05 -9.92 -0.46
CA ILE A 93 11.34 -10.59 -1.55
C ILE A 93 10.60 -9.59 -2.45
N CYS A 94 9.84 -8.67 -1.85
CA CYS A 94 9.11 -7.65 -2.59
C CYS A 94 9.91 -6.38 -2.85
N LYS A 95 11.15 -6.32 -2.37
CA LYS A 95 11.98 -5.12 -2.37
C LYS A 95 11.20 -3.89 -1.84
N HIS A 96 10.50 -4.09 -0.73
CA HIS A 96 9.57 -3.12 -0.18
C HIS A 96 10.11 -2.52 1.11
N LEU A 97 10.20 -1.19 1.14
CA LEU A 97 10.59 -0.37 2.27
C LEU A 97 9.44 0.60 2.58
N THR A 98 8.93 0.61 3.82
CA THR A 98 7.86 1.53 4.25
C THR A 98 7.82 1.66 5.77
N GLY A 99 7.07 2.63 6.30
CA GLY A 99 6.82 2.74 7.73
C GLY A 99 5.89 1.66 8.28
N LYS A 100 5.84 1.53 9.60
CA LYS A 100 5.01 0.53 10.32
C LYS A 100 3.54 0.93 10.49
N GLY A 101 3.19 2.20 10.26
CA GLY A 101 1.88 2.75 10.62
C GLY A 101 0.65 2.04 10.03
N LYS A 102 0.83 1.30 8.94
CA LYS A 102 -0.23 0.47 8.33
C LYS A 102 -0.05 -1.03 8.60
N HIS A 103 0.76 -1.42 9.57
CA HIS A 103 1.08 -2.81 9.91
C HIS A 103 1.38 -3.66 8.66
N PRO A 104 2.41 -3.27 7.85
CA PRO A 104 2.76 -4.00 6.64
C PRO A 104 3.32 -5.38 6.98
N TYR A 105 3.04 -6.37 6.13
CA TYR A 105 3.58 -7.73 6.24
C TYR A 105 3.70 -8.36 4.86
N HIS A 106 4.53 -9.39 4.74
CA HIS A 106 4.58 -10.23 3.54
C HIS A 106 3.65 -11.42 3.72
N CYS A 107 2.74 -11.61 2.80
CA CYS A 107 1.94 -12.83 2.75
C CYS A 107 2.59 -13.81 1.77
N GLU A 108 3.16 -14.90 2.27
CA GLU A 108 3.83 -15.93 1.45
C GLU A 108 2.88 -16.55 0.43
N LYS A 109 1.63 -16.84 0.83
CA LYS A 109 0.61 -17.42 -0.03
C LYS A 109 0.17 -16.48 -1.16
N CYS A 110 0.14 -15.16 -0.92
CA CYS A 110 -0.14 -14.16 -1.96
C CYS A 110 1.11 -13.78 -2.76
N GLY A 111 2.32 -14.06 -2.27
CA GLY A 111 3.59 -13.66 -2.85
C GLY A 111 3.85 -12.15 -2.87
N ILE A 112 3.10 -11.36 -2.08
CA ILE A 112 3.22 -9.89 -2.04
C ILE A 112 3.10 -9.34 -0.61
N CYS A 113 3.61 -8.11 -0.43
CA CYS A 113 3.36 -7.35 0.79
C CYS A 113 1.94 -6.78 0.81
N ARG A 114 1.32 -6.84 1.97
CA ARG A 114 -0.01 -6.32 2.30
C ARG A 114 0.07 -5.40 3.50
N ASN A 115 -0.97 -4.61 3.73
CA ASN A 115 -1.16 -3.80 4.93
C ASN A 115 -2.12 -4.49 5.90
N HIS A 116 -2.14 -4.02 7.15
CA HIS A 116 -3.05 -4.48 8.21
C HIS A 116 -2.84 -5.94 8.60
N GLY A 117 -1.57 -6.34 8.79
CA GLY A 117 -1.20 -7.67 9.27
C GLY A 117 -1.81 -8.02 10.62
N ASP A 118 -2.05 -7.02 11.46
CA ASP A 118 -2.70 -7.11 12.76
C ASP A 118 -4.18 -7.55 12.70
N ARG A 119 -4.82 -7.41 11.53
CA ARG A 119 -6.22 -7.74 11.32
C ARG A 119 -6.52 -8.40 9.97
N SER A 120 -5.55 -9.09 9.42
CA SER A 120 -5.69 -9.77 8.13
C SER A 120 -5.44 -11.27 8.28
N PHE A 121 -6.13 -12.08 7.50
CA PHE A 121 -5.85 -13.49 7.32
C PHE A 121 -5.87 -13.85 5.84
N HIS A 122 -5.16 -14.92 5.45
CA HIS A 122 -5.25 -15.44 4.09
C HIS A 122 -6.35 -16.49 4.00
N CYS A 123 -7.28 -16.32 3.06
CA CYS A 123 -8.26 -17.34 2.73
C CYS A 123 -7.74 -18.22 1.58
N ASP A 124 -7.50 -19.49 1.86
CA ASP A 124 -6.94 -20.44 0.88
C ASP A 124 -7.90 -20.72 -0.28
N ILE A 125 -9.21 -20.69 -0.03
CA ILE A 125 -10.23 -20.92 -1.07
C ILE A 125 -10.30 -19.70 -2.00
N CYS A 126 -10.38 -18.50 -1.43
CA CYS A 126 -10.44 -17.25 -2.21
C CYS A 126 -9.07 -16.83 -2.75
N ARG A 127 -7.96 -17.44 -2.26
CA ARG A 127 -6.56 -17.13 -2.59
C ARG A 127 -6.19 -15.66 -2.44
N VAL A 128 -6.65 -15.04 -1.37
CA VAL A 128 -6.41 -13.62 -1.07
C VAL A 128 -6.43 -13.36 0.44
N CYS A 129 -5.71 -12.31 0.86
CA CYS A 129 -5.81 -11.83 2.24
C CYS A 129 -7.08 -10.99 2.42
N LEU A 130 -7.83 -11.28 3.49
CA LEU A 130 -9.08 -10.66 3.87
C LEU A 130 -8.96 -10.05 5.28
N ASP A 131 -9.85 -9.13 5.62
CA ASP A 131 -10.01 -8.65 6.99
C ASP A 131 -10.47 -9.77 7.90
N VAL A 132 -9.91 -9.87 9.11
CA VAL A 132 -10.22 -10.92 10.09
C VAL A 132 -11.71 -10.99 10.44
N GLN A 133 -12.45 -9.88 10.35
CA GLN A 133 -13.89 -9.84 10.55
C GLN A 133 -14.67 -10.70 9.54
N LEU A 134 -14.06 -11.01 8.41
CA LEU A 134 -14.65 -11.87 7.37
C LEU A 134 -14.29 -13.34 7.53
N LYS A 135 -13.51 -13.73 8.56
CA LYS A 135 -12.94 -15.08 8.67
C LYS A 135 -14.01 -16.18 8.67
N GLU A 136 -15.16 -15.93 9.29
CA GLU A 136 -16.28 -16.88 9.38
C GLU A 136 -17.56 -16.38 8.68
N ASN A 137 -17.51 -15.18 8.13
CA ASN A 137 -18.67 -14.44 7.63
C ASN A 137 -18.59 -14.09 6.13
N HIS A 138 -17.76 -14.78 5.34
CA HIS A 138 -17.75 -14.59 3.90
C HIS A 138 -18.05 -15.91 3.16
N LYS A 139 -18.80 -15.80 2.09
CA LYS A 139 -19.03 -16.93 1.18
C LYS A 139 -17.77 -17.13 0.36
N CYS A 140 -17.00 -18.18 0.64
CA CYS A 140 -15.81 -18.50 -0.15
C CYS A 140 -16.18 -18.85 -1.58
N ARG A 141 -15.40 -18.31 -2.53
CA ARG A 141 -15.45 -18.67 -3.94
C ARG A 141 -14.04 -18.99 -4.41
N PRO A 142 -13.81 -20.15 -5.04
CA PRO A 142 -12.48 -20.53 -5.52
C PRO A 142 -11.85 -19.42 -6.38
N ASP A 143 -10.58 -19.12 -6.11
CA ASP A 143 -9.75 -18.14 -6.84
C ASP A 143 -10.33 -16.73 -6.97
N SER A 144 -11.37 -16.38 -6.20
CA SER A 144 -12.01 -15.07 -6.31
C SER A 144 -11.05 -13.90 -5.99
N GLY A 145 -9.86 -14.18 -5.42
CA GLY A 145 -8.78 -13.21 -5.23
C GLY A 145 -8.24 -12.59 -6.51
N HIS A 146 -8.39 -13.30 -7.63
CA HIS A 146 -7.86 -12.95 -8.94
C HIS A 146 -8.96 -12.54 -9.94
N GLU A 147 -10.17 -12.27 -9.47
CA GLU A 147 -11.25 -11.76 -10.29
C GLU A 147 -11.05 -10.28 -10.65
N HIS A 148 -11.77 -9.84 -11.68
CA HIS A 148 -11.81 -8.44 -12.08
C HIS A 148 -12.89 -7.67 -11.29
N CYS A 149 -12.67 -6.38 -11.13
CA CYS A 149 -13.69 -5.49 -10.56
C CYS A 149 -14.94 -5.51 -11.43
N ALA A 150 -16.10 -5.75 -10.83
CA ALA A 150 -17.37 -5.78 -11.52
C ALA A 150 -17.79 -4.44 -12.16
N ILE A 151 -17.06 -3.35 -11.88
CA ILE A 151 -17.39 -1.99 -12.34
C ILE A 151 -16.40 -1.52 -13.41
N CYS A 152 -15.09 -1.57 -13.15
CA CYS A 152 -14.07 -1.10 -14.09
C CYS A 152 -13.35 -2.19 -14.87
N LEU A 153 -13.65 -3.47 -14.57
CA LEU A 153 -13.09 -4.66 -15.21
C LEU A 153 -11.57 -4.84 -15.06
N GLU A 154 -10.94 -4.08 -14.17
CA GLU A 154 -9.53 -4.24 -13.84
C GLU A 154 -9.32 -5.24 -12.70
N ASP A 155 -8.08 -5.74 -12.57
CA ASP A 155 -7.69 -6.73 -11.56
C ASP A 155 -7.95 -6.22 -10.13
N THR A 156 -8.74 -6.97 -9.36
CA THR A 156 -9.10 -6.65 -7.99
C THR A 156 -8.11 -7.16 -6.94
N PHE A 157 -7.04 -7.81 -7.30
CA PHE A 157 -6.08 -8.41 -6.35
C PHE A 157 -5.51 -7.39 -5.35
N LYS A 158 -5.45 -6.12 -5.74
CA LYS A 158 -5.05 -5.00 -4.89
C LYS A 158 -6.20 -4.01 -4.70
N GLY A 159 -6.48 -3.66 -3.44
CA GLY A 159 -7.42 -2.57 -3.13
C GLY A 159 -8.90 -2.90 -3.23
N SER A 160 -9.27 -4.17 -3.40
CA SER A 160 -10.67 -4.58 -3.50
C SER A 160 -11.42 -4.59 -2.17
N LYS A 161 -12.73 -4.43 -2.26
CA LYS A 161 -13.72 -4.76 -1.25
C LYS A 161 -14.49 -6.00 -1.68
N ILE A 162 -14.82 -6.85 -0.70
CA ILE A 162 -15.67 -8.01 -0.91
C ILE A 162 -17.07 -7.62 -0.52
N LEU A 163 -18.00 -7.82 -1.42
CA LEU A 163 -19.43 -7.68 -1.17
C LEU A 163 -19.96 -8.90 -0.41
N PRO A 164 -21.12 -8.81 0.28
CA PRO A 164 -21.75 -9.96 0.96
C PRO A 164 -21.96 -11.18 0.05
N CYS A 165 -22.23 -10.95 -1.22
CA CYS A 165 -22.32 -11.98 -2.27
C CYS A 165 -20.96 -12.56 -2.71
N SER A 166 -19.87 -12.15 -2.09
CA SER A 166 -18.48 -12.52 -2.41
C SER A 166 -17.91 -11.99 -3.72
N HIS A 167 -18.65 -11.22 -4.51
CA HIS A 167 -18.09 -10.50 -5.65
C HIS A 167 -17.18 -9.37 -5.17
N LYS A 168 -16.17 -9.04 -5.96
CA LYS A 168 -15.17 -8.02 -5.63
C LYS A 168 -15.35 -6.78 -6.47
N VAL A 169 -15.09 -5.66 -5.83
CA VAL A 169 -15.06 -4.34 -6.46
C VAL A 169 -13.93 -3.52 -5.85
N HIS A 170 -13.34 -2.62 -6.59
CA HIS A 170 -12.44 -1.65 -5.99
C HIS A 170 -13.22 -0.73 -5.03
N LYS A 171 -12.56 -0.32 -3.95
CA LYS A 171 -13.17 0.57 -2.96
C LYS A 171 -13.68 1.87 -3.61
N GLU A 172 -12.88 2.43 -4.48
CA GLU A 172 -13.15 3.68 -5.20
C GLU A 172 -14.34 3.50 -6.17
N CYS A 173 -14.38 2.39 -6.91
CA CYS A 173 -15.50 2.06 -7.80
C CYS A 173 -16.81 1.89 -7.02
N LEU A 174 -16.76 1.22 -5.87
CA LEU A 174 -17.93 1.05 -4.99
C LEU A 174 -18.45 2.39 -4.47
N ILE A 175 -17.54 3.25 -4.00
CA ILE A 175 -17.90 4.58 -3.48
C ILE A 175 -18.54 5.43 -4.59
N LEU A 176 -17.93 5.47 -5.78
CA LEU A 176 -18.45 6.22 -6.92
C LEU A 176 -19.84 5.72 -7.34
N MET A 177 -20.03 4.41 -7.44
CA MET A 177 -21.32 3.81 -7.77
C MET A 177 -22.39 4.20 -6.74
N MET A 178 -22.09 4.11 -5.44
CA MET A 178 -23.03 4.48 -4.38
C MET A 178 -23.39 5.98 -4.39
N ILE A 179 -22.39 6.86 -4.60
CA ILE A 179 -22.59 8.31 -4.58
C ILE A 179 -23.35 8.78 -5.84
N GLN A 180 -22.98 8.28 -7.02
CA GLN A 180 -23.53 8.77 -8.28
C GLN A 180 -24.90 8.18 -8.62
N SER A 181 -25.14 6.92 -8.29
CA SER A 181 -26.37 6.21 -8.69
C SER A 181 -27.27 5.77 -7.55
N GLY A 182 -26.84 5.89 -6.29
CA GLY A 182 -27.54 5.35 -5.13
C GLY A 182 -27.68 3.82 -5.14
N ILE A 183 -27.01 3.12 -6.06
CA ILE A 183 -27.12 1.67 -6.21
C ILE A 183 -26.41 0.97 -5.07
N THR A 184 -27.13 0.13 -4.33
CA THR A 184 -26.63 -0.74 -3.26
C THR A 184 -26.78 -2.22 -3.61
N ARG A 185 -26.64 -2.55 -4.90
CA ARG A 185 -26.71 -3.93 -5.42
C ARG A 185 -25.45 -4.29 -6.18
N CYS A 186 -25.06 -5.55 -6.08
CA CYS A 186 -23.95 -6.09 -6.85
C CYS A 186 -24.25 -6.03 -8.36
N SER A 187 -23.38 -5.46 -9.15
CA SER A 187 -23.55 -5.37 -10.60
C SER A 187 -23.48 -6.73 -11.33
N ILE A 188 -22.99 -7.78 -10.68
CA ILE A 188 -22.92 -9.14 -11.27
C ILE A 188 -24.16 -9.96 -10.95
N CYS A 189 -24.53 -10.09 -9.66
CA CYS A 189 -25.60 -10.99 -9.21
C CYS A 189 -26.84 -10.25 -8.71
N LEU A 190 -26.86 -8.93 -8.72
CA LEU A 190 -27.95 -8.06 -8.27
C LEU A 190 -28.33 -8.22 -6.79
N GLU A 191 -27.60 -9.03 -6.02
CA GLU A 191 -27.79 -9.17 -4.59
C GLU A 191 -27.58 -7.81 -3.91
N SER A 192 -28.56 -7.40 -3.09
CA SER A 192 -28.48 -6.13 -2.35
C SER A 192 -27.44 -6.24 -1.23
N PHE A 193 -26.64 -5.23 -1.08
CA PHE A 193 -25.77 -5.06 0.07
C PHE A 193 -26.17 -3.77 0.79
N ASP A 194 -26.95 -3.89 1.83
CA ASP A 194 -27.13 -2.80 2.78
C ASP A 194 -25.81 -2.62 3.52
N TYR A 195 -24.92 -1.78 2.99
CA TYR A 195 -23.82 -1.24 3.76
C TYR A 195 -24.41 -0.25 4.79
N LYS A 196 -25.02 -0.79 5.82
CA LYS A 196 -25.08 -0.05 7.07
C LYS A 196 -23.62 0.24 7.39
N LEU A 197 -23.22 1.47 7.19
CA LEU A 197 -21.96 2.00 7.72
C LEU A 197 -21.96 1.65 9.20
N GLN A 198 -21.36 0.53 9.57
CA GLN A 198 -21.11 0.20 10.95
C GLN A 198 -20.22 1.31 11.45
N LYS A 199 -20.83 2.27 12.14
CA LYS A 199 -20.13 3.24 12.97
C LYS A 199 -19.13 2.42 13.76
N ARG A 200 -17.83 2.71 13.60
CA ARG A 200 -16.78 2.11 14.43
C ARG A 200 -17.26 2.16 15.87
N PRO A 201 -17.23 1.05 16.64
CA PRO A 201 -17.48 1.14 18.06
C PRO A 201 -16.46 2.14 18.61
N THR A 202 -16.91 3.25 19.11
CA THR A 202 -16.07 4.18 19.85
C THR A 202 -15.50 3.38 21.02
N ALA A 203 -14.18 3.30 21.12
CA ALA A 203 -13.47 2.63 22.20
C ALA A 203 -14.13 3.02 23.53
N GLY A 204 -14.71 2.05 24.23
CA GLY A 204 -15.46 2.25 25.44
C GLY A 204 -14.63 2.97 26.47
N LYS A 205 -15.13 4.09 26.99
CA LYS A 205 -14.61 4.75 28.18
C LYS A 205 -14.60 3.73 29.31
N LYS A 206 -13.43 3.42 29.86
CA LYS A 206 -13.29 2.63 31.10
C LYS A 206 -14.13 3.28 32.18
N PRO A 207 -14.94 2.52 32.94
CA PRO A 207 -15.68 3.07 34.06
C PRO A 207 -14.69 3.56 35.11
N SER A 208 -14.84 4.80 35.54
CA SER A 208 -14.08 5.38 36.64
C SER A 208 -14.45 4.63 37.94
N ARG A 209 -13.46 3.99 38.57
CA ARG A 209 -13.63 3.49 39.92
C ARG A 209 -13.82 4.71 40.84
N ARG A 210 -15.02 4.87 41.37
CA ARG A 210 -15.26 5.72 42.53
C ARG A 210 -14.71 4.99 43.78
N ARG A 211 -13.91 5.70 44.53
CA ARG A 211 -13.55 5.34 45.91
C ARG A 211 -14.73 5.56 46.82
#